data_a5b80a878cb102be3ff7bb6422a76122
#
_entry.id   a5b80a878cb102be3ff7bb6422a76122
#
_cell.length_a   1.000
_cell.length_b   1.000
_cell.length_c   1.000
_cell.angle_alpha   90.00
_cell.angle_beta   90.00
_cell.angle_gamma   90.00
#
_symmetry.space_group_name_H-M   'P 1'
#
loop_
_entity.id
_entity.type
_entity.pdbx_description
1 polymer ?
#
loop_
_entity_poly.entity_id
_entity_poly.type
_entity_poly.pdbx_seq_one_letter_code
_entity_poly.pdbx_strand_id
1 'polypeptide(L)'
;IVVDEDVDVHNFTEVMHTVGARWQPHQATEIIEKAGAMGGDPSSPTRGSGSRVVIDATRKRPDEGGPEVYARMNRECLLAERPDILSHINDKWGDTINGWRS
;
A
#
# COMPACT_ATOMS: atom_id res chain seq x y z
N ILE A 1 -0.04 8.05 0.80
CA ILE A 1 -0.57 6.74 1.27
C ILE A 1 -0.08 6.50 2.68
N VAL A 2 -1.00 6.26 3.60
CA VAL A 2 -0.71 5.93 4.99
C VAL A 2 -0.93 4.45 5.21
N VAL A 3 0.04 3.77 5.80
CA VAL A 3 -0.01 2.33 6.09
C VAL A 3 0.35 2.06 7.55
N ASP A 4 0.02 0.85 8.01
CA ASP A 4 0.42 0.42 9.36
C ASP A 4 1.92 0.12 9.45
N GLU A 5 2.43 0.00 10.67
CA GLU A 5 3.84 -0.23 10.96
C GLU A 5 4.37 -1.58 10.46
N ASP A 6 3.50 -2.53 10.13
CA ASP A 6 3.89 -3.84 9.60
C ASP A 6 4.24 -3.82 8.11
N VAL A 7 4.07 -2.68 7.44
CA VAL A 7 4.31 -2.53 6.00
C VAL A 7 5.63 -1.81 5.76
N ASP A 8 6.48 -2.36 4.91
CA ASP A 8 7.72 -1.71 4.48
C ASP A 8 7.40 -0.62 3.46
N VAL A 9 7.49 0.64 3.88
CA VAL A 9 7.18 1.80 3.03
C VAL A 9 8.16 1.99 1.87
N HIS A 10 9.31 1.34 1.92
CA HIS A 10 10.30 1.39 0.83
C HIS A 10 10.05 0.30 -0.22
N ASN A 11 9.11 -0.59 0.02
CA ASN A 11 8.72 -1.63 -0.93
C ASN A 11 7.39 -1.26 -1.59
N PHE A 12 7.46 -0.72 -2.79
CA PHE A 12 6.28 -0.25 -3.54
C PHE A 12 5.24 -1.36 -3.74
N THR A 13 5.66 -2.56 -4.06
CA THR A 13 4.76 -3.70 -4.27
C THR A 13 3.98 -4.02 -3.00
N GLU A 14 4.64 -4.01 -1.85
CA GLU A 14 4.01 -4.27 -0.56
C GLU A 14 3.03 -3.16 -0.17
N VAL A 15 3.38 -1.90 -0.43
CA VAL A 15 2.48 -0.76 -0.20
C VAL A 15 1.23 -0.88 -1.06
N MET A 16 1.37 -1.17 -2.35
CA MET A 16 0.22 -1.31 -3.25
C MET A 16 -0.64 -2.52 -2.93
N HIS A 17 -0.03 -3.61 -2.49
CA HIS A 17 -0.78 -4.77 -2.00
C HIS A 17 -1.62 -4.42 -0.77
N THR A 18 -1.05 -3.65 0.15
CA THR A 18 -1.73 -3.17 1.35
C THR A 18 -2.90 -2.24 1.00
N VAL A 19 -2.73 -1.35 0.04
CA VAL A 19 -3.82 -0.51 -0.48
C VAL A 19 -4.97 -1.39 -0.98
N GLY A 20 -4.68 -2.42 -1.75
CA GLY A 20 -5.69 -3.35 -2.24
C GLY A 20 -6.41 -4.12 -1.14
N ALA A 21 -5.72 -4.41 -0.03
CA ALA A 21 -6.25 -5.24 1.06
C ALA A 21 -6.95 -4.44 2.17
N ARG A 22 -6.60 -3.18 2.38
CA ARG A 22 -7.03 -2.42 3.57
C ARG A 22 -7.71 -1.10 3.27
N TRP A 23 -7.72 -0.64 2.03
CA TRP A 23 -8.29 0.65 1.69
C TRP A 23 -9.72 0.51 1.17
N GLN A 24 -10.64 1.23 1.81
CA GLN A 24 -12.00 1.44 1.32
C GLN A 24 -12.14 2.89 0.86
N PRO A 25 -12.18 3.15 -0.44
CA PRO A 25 -12.10 4.52 -0.99
C PRO A 25 -13.08 5.52 -0.40
N HIS A 26 -14.34 5.15 -0.25
CA HIS A 26 -15.35 6.08 0.22
C HIS A 26 -15.27 6.41 1.71
N GLN A 27 -14.61 5.55 2.50
CA GLN A 27 -14.45 5.73 3.95
C GLN A 27 -13.10 6.28 4.35
N ALA A 28 -12.09 6.07 3.51
CA ALA A 28 -10.69 6.24 3.91
C ALA A 28 -9.89 7.07 2.91
N THR A 29 -10.54 8.03 2.25
CA THR A 29 -9.89 8.93 1.31
C THR A 29 -10.25 10.36 1.65
N GLU A 30 -9.23 11.20 1.75
CA GLU A 30 -9.39 12.65 1.93
C GLU A 30 -8.82 13.36 0.72
N ILE A 31 -9.60 14.24 0.12
CA ILE A 31 -9.15 15.09 -0.98
C ILE A 31 -9.04 16.51 -0.48
N ILE A 32 -7.83 17.08 -0.55
CA ILE A 32 -7.57 18.45 -0.15
C ILE A 32 -7.52 19.30 -1.40
N GLU A 33 -8.57 20.09 -1.62
CA GLU A 33 -8.66 21.01 -2.73
C GLU A 33 -7.83 22.27 -2.46
N LYS A 34 -7.35 22.89 -3.55
CA LYS A 34 -6.61 24.17 -3.48
C LYS A 34 -5.41 24.15 -2.53
N ALA A 35 -4.72 23.02 -2.43
CA ALA A 35 -3.48 22.93 -1.68
C ALA A 35 -2.36 23.63 -2.45
N GLY A 36 -1.39 24.15 -1.73
CA GLY A 36 -0.17 24.66 -2.35
C GLY A 36 0.54 23.57 -3.14
N ALA A 37 0.96 23.88 -4.34
CA ALA A 37 1.67 22.95 -5.22
C ALA A 37 2.92 23.60 -5.77
N MET A 38 3.88 22.76 -6.18
CA MET A 38 5.07 23.24 -6.89
C MET A 38 4.64 23.82 -8.24
N GLY A 39 5.23 24.95 -8.63
CA GLY A 39 4.91 25.59 -9.90
C GLY A 39 5.19 24.76 -11.14
N GLY A 40 5.90 23.64 -10.99
CA GLY A 40 6.19 22.70 -12.06
C GLY A 40 5.20 21.55 -12.22
N ASP A 41 4.10 21.53 -11.45
CA ASP A 41 3.09 20.48 -11.58
C ASP A 41 2.28 20.68 -12.88
N PRO A 42 2.45 19.80 -13.90
CA PRO A 42 1.78 20.00 -15.19
C PRO A 42 0.28 19.69 -15.14
N SER A 43 -0.19 18.99 -14.09
CA SER A 43 -1.60 18.66 -13.93
C SER A 43 -2.40 19.78 -13.27
N SER A 44 -1.73 20.76 -12.69
CA SER A 44 -2.38 21.84 -11.98
C SER A 44 -3.01 22.84 -12.96
N PRO A 45 -4.33 23.13 -12.85
CA PRO A 45 -4.98 24.14 -13.72
C PRO A 45 -4.50 25.56 -13.43
N THR A 46 -4.01 25.83 -12.23
CA THR A 46 -3.46 27.09 -11.84
C THR A 46 -2.07 26.89 -11.25
N ARG A 47 -1.08 27.63 -11.75
CA ARG A 47 0.28 27.49 -11.28
C ARG A 47 0.38 27.77 -9.77
N GLY A 48 1.02 26.85 -9.05
CA GLY A 48 1.20 26.94 -7.61
C GLY A 48 -0.01 26.53 -6.78
N SER A 49 -1.09 26.09 -7.41
CA SER A 49 -2.30 25.62 -6.73
C SER A 49 -2.76 24.30 -7.34
N GLY A 50 -2.90 23.28 -6.53
CA GLY A 50 -3.36 21.97 -6.94
C GLY A 50 -4.18 21.32 -5.85
N SER A 51 -4.48 20.05 -6.01
CA SER A 51 -5.15 19.25 -4.98
C SER A 51 -4.21 18.13 -4.51
N ARG A 52 -4.55 17.59 -3.36
CA ARG A 52 -3.82 16.45 -2.77
C ARG A 52 -4.81 15.39 -2.35
N VAL A 53 -4.37 14.15 -2.35
CA VAL A 53 -5.17 13.04 -1.87
C VAL A 53 -4.44 12.33 -0.74
N VAL A 54 -5.16 12.00 0.32
CA VAL A 54 -4.66 11.13 1.39
C VAL A 54 -5.41 9.82 1.27
N ILE A 55 -4.69 8.73 1.09
CA ILE A 55 -5.23 7.37 1.05
C ILE A 55 -4.84 6.70 2.37
N ASP A 56 -5.82 6.42 3.20
CA ASP A 56 -5.62 5.76 4.48
C ASP A 56 -5.79 4.25 4.31
N ALA A 57 -4.69 3.56 4.14
CA ALA A 57 -4.63 2.10 3.98
C ALA A 57 -4.22 1.40 5.28
N THR A 58 -4.58 1.98 6.43
CA THR A 58 -4.42 1.33 7.73
C THR A 58 -5.62 0.44 8.05
N ARG A 59 -5.42 -0.52 8.94
CA ARG A 59 -6.51 -1.36 9.43
C ARG A 59 -7.47 -0.51 10.28
N LYS A 60 -8.77 -0.65 10.01
CA LYS A 60 -9.81 0.05 10.76
C LYS A 60 -10.45 -0.91 11.76
N ARG A 61 -10.73 -0.43 12.96
CA ARG A 61 -11.54 -1.17 13.92
C ARG A 61 -12.99 -1.22 13.47
N PRO A 62 -13.80 -2.18 13.96
CA PRO A 62 -15.23 -2.23 13.62
C PRO A 62 -15.99 -0.93 13.93
N ASP A 63 -15.63 -0.23 15.00
CA ASP A 63 -16.24 1.05 15.38
C ASP A 63 -15.84 2.21 14.45
N GLU A 64 -14.80 2.02 13.65
CA GLU A 64 -14.34 2.96 12.61
C GLU A 64 -14.89 2.63 11.23
N GLY A 65 -15.78 1.65 11.13
CA GLY A 65 -16.34 1.19 9.86
C GLY A 65 -15.55 0.08 9.18
N GLY A 66 -14.61 -0.53 9.88
CA GLY A 66 -13.81 -1.64 9.38
C GLY A 66 -14.46 -3.00 9.60
N PRO A 67 -13.93 -4.05 8.99
CA PRO A 67 -14.38 -5.42 9.24
C PRO A 67 -13.94 -5.90 10.63
N GLU A 68 -14.61 -6.90 11.17
CA GLU A 68 -14.22 -7.51 12.45
C GLU A 68 -12.86 -8.20 12.38
N VAL A 69 -12.58 -8.81 11.24
CA VAL A 69 -11.32 -9.52 11.00
C VAL A 69 -10.77 -9.12 9.64
N TYR A 70 -9.52 -8.69 9.61
CA TYR A 70 -8.79 -8.49 8.37
C TYR A 70 -8.15 -9.79 7.91
N ALA A 71 -8.23 -10.07 6.62
CA ALA A 71 -7.47 -11.18 6.03
C ALA A 71 -5.97 -10.95 6.23
N ARG A 72 -5.25 -12.00 6.59
CA ARG A 72 -3.79 -11.93 6.68
C ARG A 72 -3.20 -11.77 5.28
N MET A 73 -2.08 -11.06 5.20
CA MET A 73 -1.34 -10.94 3.95
C MET A 73 -0.82 -12.31 3.52
N ASN A 74 -0.77 -12.55 2.22
CA ASN A 74 -0.31 -13.83 1.67
C ASN A 74 1.04 -14.27 2.24
N ARG A 75 1.96 -13.33 2.42
CA ARG A 75 3.27 -13.62 3.01
C ARG A 75 3.14 -14.20 4.43
N GLU A 76 2.29 -13.61 5.27
CA GLU A 76 2.05 -14.09 6.62
C GLU A 76 1.46 -15.49 6.62
N CYS A 77 0.50 -15.76 5.75
CA CYS A 77 -0.10 -17.07 5.61
C CYS A 77 0.91 -18.12 5.16
N LEU A 78 1.74 -17.79 4.19
CA LEU A 78 2.78 -18.69 3.69
C LEU A 78 3.81 -19.01 4.77
N LEU A 79 4.26 -18.00 5.51
CA LEU A 79 5.25 -18.18 6.58
C LEU A 79 4.67 -18.95 7.77
N ALA A 80 3.37 -18.81 8.05
CA ALA A 80 2.71 -19.53 9.12
C ALA A 80 2.57 -21.03 8.81
N GLU A 81 2.25 -21.38 7.55
CA GLU A 81 2.05 -22.77 7.12
C GLU A 81 3.35 -23.45 6.71
N ARG A 82 4.23 -22.73 6.04
CA ARG A 82 5.51 -23.23 5.55
C ARG A 82 6.59 -22.17 5.70
N PRO A 83 7.23 -22.10 6.88
CA PRO A 83 8.27 -21.08 7.12
C PRO A 83 9.44 -21.11 6.13
N ASP A 84 9.69 -22.26 5.51
CA ASP A 84 10.78 -22.49 4.56
C ASP A 84 10.41 -22.13 3.10
N ILE A 85 9.12 -21.87 2.81
CA ILE A 85 8.65 -21.76 1.42
C ILE A 85 9.30 -20.62 0.65
N LEU A 86 9.50 -19.47 1.29
CA LEU A 86 10.11 -18.31 0.64
C LEU A 86 11.59 -18.56 0.31
N SER A 87 12.34 -19.19 1.23
CA SER A 87 13.71 -19.61 0.96
C SER A 87 13.77 -20.63 -0.17
N HIS A 88 12.90 -21.62 -0.16
CA HIS A 88 12.84 -22.65 -1.18
C HIS A 88 12.57 -22.06 -2.58
N ILE A 89 11.60 -21.15 -2.67
CA ILE A 89 11.28 -20.48 -3.92
C ILE A 89 12.44 -19.59 -4.38
N ASN A 90 13.07 -18.87 -3.44
CA ASN A 90 14.21 -18.03 -3.78
C ASN A 90 15.41 -18.85 -4.29
N ASP A 91 15.71 -19.98 -3.67
CA ASP A 91 16.79 -20.86 -4.09
C ASP A 91 16.56 -21.42 -5.50
N LYS A 92 15.30 -21.74 -5.82
CA LYS A 92 14.94 -22.34 -7.11
C LYS A 92 14.71 -21.31 -8.21
N TRP A 93 14.13 -20.16 -7.89
CA TRP A 93 13.62 -19.19 -8.86
C TRP A 93 14.11 -17.76 -8.63
N GLY A 94 14.94 -17.54 -7.61
CA GLY A 94 15.33 -16.21 -7.17
C GLY A 94 15.94 -15.35 -8.28
N ASP A 95 16.83 -15.91 -9.08
CA ASP A 95 17.48 -15.18 -10.18
C ASP A 95 16.46 -14.77 -11.24
N THR A 96 15.50 -15.63 -11.55
CA THR A 96 14.44 -15.34 -12.52
C THR A 96 13.52 -14.23 -12.01
N ILE A 97 13.09 -14.31 -10.74
CA ILE A 97 12.18 -13.34 -10.14
C ILE A 97 12.88 -11.99 -9.97
N ASN A 98 14.10 -11.99 -9.45
CA ASN A 98 14.85 -10.74 -9.22
C ASN A 98 15.27 -10.08 -10.54
N GLY A 99 15.63 -10.85 -11.56
CA GLY A 99 15.88 -10.33 -12.88
C GLY A 99 14.67 -9.68 -13.52
N TRP A 100 13.48 -10.13 -13.16
CA TRP A 100 12.21 -9.59 -13.64
C TRP A 100 11.83 -8.28 -12.96
N ARG A 101 12.30 -8.07 -11.71
CA ARG A 101 12.03 -6.87 -10.92
C ARG A 101 13.05 -5.74 -11.12
N SER A 102 14.17 -6.05 -11.73
CA SER A 102 15.23 -5.06 -11.97
C SER A 102 14.94 -4.09 -13.11
#